data_59f301b2f23e0f502c9f559ccb29d6f0
#
_entry.id   59f301b2f23e0f502c9f559ccb29d6f0
#
_cell.length_a   1.000
_cell.length_b   1.000
_cell.length_c   1.000
_cell.angle_alpha   90.00
_cell.angle_beta   90.00
_cell.angle_gamma   90.00
#
_symmetry.space_group_name_H-M   'P 1'
#
loop_
_entity.id
_entity.type
_entity.pdbx_description
1 polymer ?
#
loop_
_entity_poly.entity_id
_entity_poly.type
_entity_poly.pdbx_seq_one_letter_code
_entity_poly.pdbx_strand_id
1 'polypeptide(L)'
;MTLLSGSPRARTRAASPLLRTVVAAVIRLEEVDGATDHAARRQIDRTLRDAVDRHLERVGEDGPVAAVPAVRVACAHLAAGDLEDAYLALLTARDLLR
;
A
#
# COMPACT_ATOMS: atom_id res chain seq x y z
N MET A 1 -27.78 -1.33 -20.52
CA MET A 1 -27.16 -1.20 -20.33
C MET A 1 -26.48 -1.49 -19.74
N THR A 2 -26.39 -1.60 -19.47
CA THR A 2 -25.84 -1.57 -18.88
C THR A 2 -24.78 -1.95 -18.66
N LEU A 3 -24.57 -2.55 -19.15
CA LEU A 3 -23.45 -2.71 -19.03
C LEU A 3 -22.65 -2.25 -18.23
N LEU A 4 -22.98 -1.64 -18.31
CA LEU A 4 -22.40 -0.81 -17.49
C LEU A 4 -22.19 -1.21 -16.13
N SER A 5 -22.97 -2.05 -15.62
CA SER A 5 -22.93 -2.36 -14.21
C SER A 5 -21.68 -3.07 -13.80
N GLY A 6 -21.08 -3.83 -14.65
CA GLY A 6 -19.83 -4.46 -14.30
C GLY A 6 -18.71 -3.47 -14.05
N SER A 7 -18.73 -2.42 -14.82
CA SER A 7 -17.69 -1.43 -14.70
C SER A 7 -17.60 -0.76 -13.35
N PRO A 8 -18.72 -0.36 -12.76
CA PRO A 8 -18.64 0.25 -11.44
C PRO A 8 -18.01 -0.64 -10.40
N ARG A 9 -18.31 -1.90 -10.43
CA ARG A 9 -17.73 -2.81 -9.44
C ARG A 9 -16.26 -2.96 -9.64
N ALA A 10 -15.81 -3.07 -10.86
CA ALA A 10 -14.39 -3.16 -11.14
C ALA A 10 -13.67 -1.91 -10.66
N ARG A 11 -14.27 -0.77 -10.91
CA ARG A 11 -13.66 0.47 -10.48
C ARG A 11 -13.59 0.56 -8.98
N THR A 12 -14.61 0.08 -8.30
CA THR A 12 -14.63 0.10 -6.85
C THR A 12 -13.47 -0.69 -6.28
N ARG A 13 -13.25 -1.87 -6.81
CA ARG A 13 -12.12 -2.66 -6.33
C ARG A 13 -10.79 -2.00 -6.66
N ALA A 14 -10.67 -1.48 -7.87
CA ALA A 14 -9.44 -0.81 -8.27
C ALA A 14 -9.19 0.45 -7.48
N ALA A 15 -10.26 1.01 -6.92
CA ALA A 15 -10.15 2.25 -6.18
C ALA A 15 -9.91 2.05 -4.70
N SER A 16 -9.59 0.83 -4.26
CA SER A 16 -9.29 0.60 -2.86
C SER A 16 -8.24 1.62 -2.39
N PRO A 17 -8.53 2.38 -1.35
CA PRO A 17 -7.57 3.36 -0.87
C PRO A 17 -6.24 2.75 -0.46
N LEU A 18 -6.27 1.58 0.17
CA LEU A 18 -5.02 0.93 0.55
C LEU A 18 -4.22 0.53 -0.67
N LEU A 19 -4.87 -0.04 -1.69
CA LEU A 19 -4.17 -0.40 -2.91
C LEU A 19 -3.54 0.83 -3.56
N ARG A 20 -4.29 1.93 -3.64
CA ARG A 20 -3.76 3.14 -4.24
C ARG A 20 -2.57 3.67 -3.48
N THR A 21 -2.62 3.61 -2.15
CA THR A 21 -1.50 4.07 -1.34
C THR A 21 -0.29 3.17 -1.54
N VAL A 22 -0.50 1.85 -1.61
CA VAL A 22 0.60 0.92 -1.83
C VAL A 22 1.25 1.18 -3.19
N VAL A 23 0.43 1.36 -4.24
CA VAL A 23 0.97 1.62 -5.58
C VAL A 23 1.75 2.95 -5.59
N ALA A 24 1.21 3.97 -4.94
CA ALA A 24 1.90 5.25 -4.88
C ALA A 24 3.23 5.12 -4.14
N ALA A 25 3.27 4.31 -3.08
CA ALA A 25 4.50 4.09 -2.34
C ALA A 25 5.54 3.37 -3.19
N VAL A 26 5.10 2.38 -3.98
CA VAL A 26 6.02 1.69 -4.88
C VAL A 26 6.65 2.69 -5.86
N ILE A 27 5.82 3.54 -6.45
CA ILE A 27 6.31 4.53 -7.40
C ILE A 27 7.29 5.50 -6.72
N ARG A 28 6.95 5.93 -5.51
CA ARG A 28 7.83 6.84 -4.78
C ARG A 28 9.17 6.21 -4.47
N LEU A 29 9.17 4.92 -4.10
CA LEU A 29 10.43 4.25 -3.82
C LEU A 29 11.30 4.12 -5.05
N GLU A 30 10.68 4.00 -6.22
CA GLU A 30 11.45 3.97 -7.45
C GLU A 30 12.10 5.31 -7.74
N GLU A 31 11.53 6.39 -7.24
CA GLU A 31 12.04 7.73 -7.45
C GLU A 31 13.03 8.19 -6.40
N VAL A 32 12.99 7.57 -5.22
CA VAL A 32 13.85 7.98 -4.12
C VAL A 32 15.29 7.57 -4.41
N ASP A 33 16.21 8.49 -4.14
CA ASP A 33 17.61 8.25 -4.41
C ASP A 33 18.29 7.60 -3.21
N GLY A 34 18.07 6.32 -3.07
CA GLY A 34 18.76 5.56 -2.06
C GLY A 34 18.32 5.89 -0.65
N ALA A 35 19.11 5.44 0.30
CA ALA A 35 18.75 5.54 1.70
C ALA A 35 19.03 6.92 2.29
N THR A 36 19.54 7.85 1.50
CA THR A 36 19.90 9.16 2.03
C THR A 36 18.70 10.06 2.22
N ASP A 37 17.57 9.77 1.59
CA ASP A 37 16.40 10.62 1.70
C ASP A 37 15.53 10.18 2.87
N HIS A 38 15.94 10.56 4.08
CA HIS A 38 15.23 10.15 5.29
C HIS A 38 13.83 10.76 5.36
N ALA A 39 13.66 11.97 4.85
CA ALA A 39 12.35 12.61 4.90
C ALA A 39 11.36 11.86 4.03
N ALA A 40 11.79 11.45 2.83
CA ALA A 40 10.91 10.70 1.95
C ALA A 40 10.54 9.36 2.56
N ARG A 41 11.51 8.68 3.18
CA ARG A 41 11.23 7.39 3.80
C ARG A 41 10.21 7.52 4.93
N ARG A 42 10.38 8.53 5.76
CA ARG A 42 9.43 8.75 6.85
C ARG A 42 8.06 9.10 6.34
N GLN A 43 8.00 9.87 5.27
CA GLN A 43 6.72 10.25 4.67
C GLN A 43 6.00 9.02 4.14
N ILE A 44 6.71 8.16 3.42
CA ILE A 44 6.13 6.95 2.88
C ILE A 44 5.65 6.03 4.02
N ASP A 45 6.47 5.86 5.04
CA ASP A 45 6.12 5.02 6.18
C ASP A 45 4.86 5.52 6.86
N ARG A 46 4.79 6.81 7.13
CA ARG A 46 3.62 7.38 7.80
C ARG A 46 2.36 7.22 6.95
N THR A 47 2.48 7.48 5.66
CA THR A 47 1.34 7.37 4.76
C THR A 47 0.82 5.93 4.72
N LEU A 48 1.73 4.97 4.70
CA LEU A 48 1.33 3.57 4.68
C LEU A 48 0.66 3.15 5.98
N ARG A 49 1.19 3.58 7.12
CA ARG A 49 0.60 3.23 8.41
C ARG A 49 -0.79 3.82 8.55
N ASP A 50 -0.97 5.07 8.12
CA ASP A 50 -2.29 5.69 8.16
C ASP A 50 -3.25 4.96 7.25
N ALA A 51 -2.81 4.53 6.09
CA ALA A 51 -3.67 3.82 5.15
C ALA A 51 -4.11 2.47 5.72
N VAL A 52 -3.20 1.77 6.41
CA VAL A 52 -3.55 0.51 7.05
C VAL A 52 -4.59 0.74 8.15
N ASP A 53 -4.41 1.75 8.96
CA ASP A 53 -5.35 2.03 10.03
C ASP A 53 -6.74 2.32 9.48
N ARG A 54 -6.83 3.13 8.43
CA ARG A 54 -8.11 3.42 7.82
C ARG A 54 -8.72 2.19 7.16
N HIS A 55 -7.89 1.36 6.57
CA HIS A 55 -8.36 0.13 5.94
C HIS A 55 -8.99 -0.79 6.99
N LEU A 56 -8.32 -0.95 8.12
CA LEU A 56 -8.83 -1.81 9.18
C LEU A 56 -10.12 -1.26 9.77
N GLU A 57 -10.22 0.05 9.93
CA GLU A 57 -11.45 0.66 10.42
C GLU A 57 -12.61 0.42 9.46
N ARG A 58 -12.33 0.50 8.17
CA ARG A 58 -13.39 0.40 7.18
C ARG A 58 -13.89 -1.01 6.98
N VAL A 59 -12.96 -1.99 6.92
CA VAL A 59 -13.36 -3.36 6.65
C VAL A 59 -13.70 -4.15 7.90
N GLY A 60 -13.26 -3.68 9.07
CA GLY A 60 -13.52 -4.40 10.30
C GLY A 60 -12.81 -5.73 10.34
N GLU A 61 -13.30 -6.61 11.19
CA GLU A 61 -12.67 -7.90 11.39
C GLU A 61 -12.95 -8.88 10.25
N ASP A 62 -14.04 -8.67 9.55
CA ASP A 62 -14.45 -9.59 8.51
C ASP A 62 -13.95 -9.23 7.13
N GLY A 63 -13.23 -8.12 7.01
CA GLY A 63 -12.78 -7.66 5.72
C GLY A 63 -11.45 -8.27 5.29
N PRO A 64 -11.02 -7.99 4.06
CA PRO A 64 -9.77 -8.53 3.54
C PRO A 64 -8.58 -7.84 4.19
N VAL A 65 -7.83 -8.58 5.00
CA VAL A 65 -6.69 -8.05 5.71
C VAL A 65 -5.39 -8.74 5.32
N ALA A 66 -5.42 -9.58 4.29
CA ALA A 66 -4.25 -10.37 3.94
C ALA A 66 -3.03 -9.52 3.59
N ALA A 67 -3.25 -8.32 3.05
CA ALA A 67 -2.15 -7.45 2.66
C ALA A 67 -1.57 -6.67 3.83
N VAL A 68 -2.27 -6.58 4.95
CA VAL A 68 -1.83 -5.75 6.06
C VAL A 68 -0.47 -6.18 6.61
N PRO A 69 -0.23 -7.48 6.85
CA PRO A 69 1.11 -7.88 7.32
C PRO A 69 2.22 -7.49 6.34
N ALA A 70 1.97 -7.61 5.04
CA ALA A 70 2.98 -7.23 4.06
C ALA A 70 3.28 -5.75 4.11
N VAL A 71 2.26 -4.91 4.27
CA VAL A 71 2.47 -3.48 4.39
C VAL A 71 3.25 -3.16 5.66
N ARG A 72 2.95 -3.84 6.75
CA ARG A 72 3.67 -3.61 8.01
C ARG A 72 5.12 -4.02 7.90
N VAL A 73 5.40 -5.12 7.20
CA VAL A 73 6.78 -5.53 6.96
C VAL A 73 7.50 -4.45 6.15
N ALA A 74 6.83 -3.90 5.14
CA ALA A 74 7.41 -2.82 4.35
C ALA A 74 7.73 -1.62 5.24
N CYS A 75 6.84 -1.27 6.16
CA CYS A 75 7.09 -0.15 7.06
C CYS A 75 8.30 -0.40 7.96
N ALA A 76 8.46 -1.63 8.43
CA ALA A 76 9.61 -1.97 9.24
C ALA A 76 10.90 -1.81 8.45
N HIS A 77 10.91 -2.25 7.19
CA HIS A 77 12.09 -2.09 6.35
C HIS A 77 12.37 -0.62 6.05
N LEU A 78 11.31 0.18 5.84
CA LEU A 78 11.50 1.61 5.63
C LEU A 78 12.15 2.26 6.85
N ALA A 79 11.70 1.89 8.03
CA ALA A 79 12.26 2.44 9.26
C ALA A 79 13.72 2.06 9.42
N ALA A 80 14.09 0.87 8.95
CA ALA A 80 15.46 0.39 9.03
C ALA A 80 16.34 0.90 7.90
N GLY A 81 15.75 1.53 6.88
CA GLY A 81 16.51 1.98 5.73
C GLY A 81 16.71 0.93 4.65
N ASP A 82 16.02 -0.20 4.75
CA ASP A 82 16.15 -1.29 3.80
C ASP A 82 15.15 -1.08 2.67
N LEU A 83 15.48 -0.19 1.75
CA LEU A 83 14.52 0.23 0.73
C LEU A 83 14.18 -0.88 -0.24
N GLU A 84 15.14 -1.71 -0.58
CA GLU A 84 14.88 -2.79 -1.52
C GLU A 84 13.90 -3.80 -0.93
N ASP A 85 14.09 -4.17 0.32
CA ASP A 85 13.20 -5.10 0.99
C ASP A 85 11.82 -4.49 1.18
N ALA A 86 11.76 -3.18 1.48
CA ALA A 86 10.49 -2.49 1.57
C ALA A 86 9.75 -2.54 0.25
N TYR A 87 10.46 -2.30 -0.84
CA TYR A 87 9.90 -2.33 -2.18
C TYR A 87 9.28 -3.70 -2.48
N LEU A 88 10.03 -4.77 -2.18
CA LEU A 88 9.54 -6.12 -2.43
C LEU A 88 8.31 -6.45 -1.60
N ALA A 89 8.30 -6.02 -0.34
CA ALA A 89 7.15 -6.24 0.52
C ALA A 89 5.91 -5.49 -0.02
N LEU A 90 6.11 -4.29 -0.55
CA LEU A 90 5.00 -3.53 -1.12
C LEU A 90 4.48 -4.17 -2.40
N LEU A 91 5.36 -4.77 -3.20
CA LEU A 91 4.89 -5.50 -4.38
C LEU A 91 4.02 -6.68 -3.97
N THR A 92 4.41 -7.38 -2.90
CA THR A 92 3.59 -8.46 -2.37
C THR A 92 2.23 -7.93 -1.91
N ALA A 93 2.23 -6.82 -1.19
CA ALA A 93 0.97 -6.24 -0.72
C ALA A 93 0.08 -5.85 -1.90
N ARG A 94 0.68 -5.25 -2.93
CA ARG A 94 -0.07 -4.88 -4.12
C ARG A 94 -0.75 -6.08 -4.75
N ASP A 95 -0.02 -7.19 -4.86
CA ASP A 95 -0.58 -8.37 -5.47
C ASP A 95 -1.72 -8.95 -4.63
N LEU A 96 -1.61 -8.88 -3.32
CA LEU A 96 -2.66 -9.36 -2.43
C LEU A 96 -3.91 -8.49 -2.47
N LEU A 97 -3.75 -7.23 -2.84
CA LEU A 97 -4.88 -6.29 -2.90
C LEU A 97 -5.58 -6.26 -4.27
N ARG A 98 -5.00 -6.89 -5.27
CA ARG A 98 -5.55 -6.86 -6.62
C ARG A 98 -6.61 -7.90 -6.89
#